data_b3f8de18da1d3934170833eb4cdc553d
#
_entry.id   b3f8de18da1d3934170833eb4cdc553d
#
_cell.length_a   1.000
_cell.length_b   1.000
_cell.length_c   1.000
_cell.angle_alpha   90.00
_cell.angle_beta   90.00
_cell.angle_gamma   90.00
#
_symmetry.space_group_name_H-M   'P 1'
#
loop_
_entity.id
_entity.type
_entity.pdbx_description
1 polymer ?
#
loop_
_entity_poly.entity_id
_entity_poly.type
_entity_poly.pdbx_seq_one_letter_code
_entity_poly.pdbx_strand_id
1 'polypeptide(L)'
;MQQGLATQRMLAYDNGILSAATAFGKTVVCSYLIAERKVNTLILLQSKDLLEQWVEELNHFLVIDEEPPVYTTKTGRIKKRSSVIGVLHGGKNNLTGIVDVAMVGSVYSKGKFNELLNTYGMIIMDECHHAASNTAVEVLQKVNARYVYGVSATIKRDDNMEKIIYM
;
A
#
# COMPACT_ATOMS: atom_id res chain seq x y z
N MET A 1 20.02 -5.72 10.98
CA MET A 1 19.86 -5.21 12.36
C MET A 1 18.95 -3.98 12.43
N GLN A 2 19.16 -2.94 11.63
CA GLN A 2 18.30 -1.71 11.64
C GLN A 2 16.86 -1.95 11.15
N GLN A 3 16.67 -2.76 10.12
CA GLN A 3 15.34 -3.10 9.60
C GLN A 3 14.48 -3.84 10.64
N GLY A 4 15.06 -4.78 11.39
CA GLY A 4 14.35 -5.49 12.45
C GLY A 4 13.84 -4.58 13.56
N LEU A 5 14.65 -3.58 13.98
CA LEU A 5 14.24 -2.60 14.96
C LEU A 5 13.13 -1.69 14.43
N ALA A 6 13.24 -1.25 13.17
CA ALA A 6 12.21 -0.44 12.52
C ALA A 6 10.87 -1.20 12.45
N THR A 7 10.91 -2.47 12.06
CA THR A 7 9.72 -3.32 12.00
C THR A 7 9.07 -3.51 13.36
N GLN A 8 9.85 -3.82 14.40
CA GLN A 8 9.32 -3.97 15.76
C GLN A 8 8.64 -2.69 16.26
N ARG A 9 9.24 -1.53 15.99
CA ARG A 9 8.64 -0.25 16.34
C ARG A 9 7.34 0.02 15.59
N MET A 10 7.29 -0.27 14.30
CA MET A 10 6.07 -0.09 13.50
C MET A 10 4.97 -1.05 13.95
N LEU A 11 5.31 -2.29 14.32
CA LEU A 11 4.34 -3.26 14.85
C LEU A 11 3.77 -2.88 16.21
N ALA A 12 4.46 -2.04 16.99
CA ALA A 12 3.96 -1.57 18.28
C ALA A 12 2.75 -0.61 18.15
N TYR A 13 2.51 -0.07 16.96
CA TYR A 13 1.45 0.90 16.70
C TYR A 13 0.60 0.49 15.50
N ASP A 14 -0.69 0.85 15.50
CA ASP A 14 -1.61 0.57 14.39
C ASP A 14 -1.41 1.54 13.21
N ASN A 15 -0.75 2.65 13.43
CA ASN A 15 -0.37 3.62 12.41
C ASN A 15 1.01 4.22 12.67
N GLY A 16 1.65 4.69 11.62
CA GLY A 16 2.98 5.30 11.73
C GLY A 16 3.65 5.56 10.40
N ILE A 17 4.80 6.25 10.47
CA ILE A 17 5.62 6.56 9.30
C ILE A 17 7.02 6.01 9.50
N LEU A 18 7.49 5.26 8.51
CA LEU A 18 8.89 4.87 8.39
C LEU A 18 9.62 5.88 7.49
N SER A 19 10.46 6.69 8.09
CA SER A 19 11.43 7.47 7.34
C SER A 19 12.76 6.75 7.27
N ALA A 20 13.18 6.44 6.08
CA ALA A 20 14.44 5.75 5.85
C ALA A 20 14.98 6.03 4.44
N ALA A 21 16.30 6.11 4.30
CA ALA A 21 16.93 6.28 3.00
C ALA A 21 16.47 5.23 1.99
N THR A 22 16.53 5.56 0.70
CA THR A 22 16.06 4.70 -0.39
C THR A 22 16.66 3.28 -0.33
N ALA A 23 17.94 3.17 0.02
CA ALA A 23 18.66 1.89 0.14
C ALA A 23 18.36 1.11 1.44
N PHE A 24 17.51 1.62 2.33
CA PHE A 24 17.21 0.98 3.61
C PHE A 24 16.43 -0.34 3.49
N GLY A 25 15.79 -0.60 2.36
CA GLY A 25 14.92 -1.76 2.17
C GLY A 25 13.52 -1.54 2.76
N LYS A 26 12.91 -0.40 2.46
CA LYS A 26 11.54 -0.05 2.91
C LYS A 26 10.53 -1.14 2.56
N THR A 27 10.62 -1.71 1.36
CA THR A 27 9.74 -2.78 0.89
C THR A 27 9.89 -4.06 1.72
N VAL A 28 11.11 -4.38 2.17
CA VAL A 28 11.36 -5.52 3.07
C VAL A 28 10.64 -5.32 4.41
N VAL A 29 10.73 -4.13 4.99
CA VAL A 29 10.01 -3.78 6.22
C VAL A 29 8.51 -3.90 6.02
N CYS A 30 7.99 -3.36 4.93
CA CYS A 30 6.55 -3.44 4.61
C CYS A 30 6.10 -4.89 4.38
N SER A 31 6.89 -5.71 3.68
CA SER A 31 6.60 -7.13 3.50
C SER A 31 6.51 -7.87 4.84
N TYR A 32 7.41 -7.53 5.77
CA TYR A 32 7.35 -8.09 7.11
C TYR A 32 6.10 -7.65 7.89
N LEU A 33 5.71 -6.36 7.78
CA LEU A 33 4.46 -5.88 8.37
C LEU A 33 3.24 -6.63 7.82
N ILE A 34 3.19 -6.87 6.51
CA ILE A 34 2.12 -7.63 5.86
C ILE A 34 2.07 -9.06 6.42
N ALA A 35 3.21 -9.73 6.51
CA ALA A 35 3.31 -11.09 7.01
C ALA A 35 2.90 -11.21 8.49
N GLU A 36 3.23 -10.24 9.34
CA GLU A 36 2.91 -10.25 10.77
C GLU A 36 1.46 -9.85 11.06
N ARG A 37 0.94 -8.83 10.35
CA ARG A 37 -0.45 -8.36 10.55
C ARG A 37 -1.49 -9.33 10.02
N LYS A 38 -1.18 -10.08 8.97
CA LYS A 38 -2.05 -11.12 8.36
C LYS A 38 -3.44 -10.60 8.02
N VAL A 39 -3.50 -9.38 7.52
CA VAL A 39 -4.73 -8.75 7.03
C VAL A 39 -4.55 -8.37 5.57
N ASN A 40 -5.65 -8.32 4.84
CA ASN A 40 -5.58 -7.87 3.46
C ASN A 40 -5.05 -6.44 3.37
N THR A 41 -4.15 -6.22 2.42
CA THR A 41 -3.33 -5.01 2.35
C THR A 41 -3.42 -4.36 0.99
N LEU A 42 -3.56 -3.04 0.98
CA LEU A 42 -3.43 -2.21 -0.21
C LEU A 42 -2.23 -1.28 -0.08
N ILE A 43 -1.35 -1.32 -1.07
CA ILE A 43 -0.18 -0.44 -1.18
C ILE A 43 -0.49 0.63 -2.21
N LEU A 44 -0.37 1.90 -1.81
CA LEU A 44 -0.67 3.07 -2.64
C LEU A 44 0.63 3.73 -3.09
N LEU A 45 0.75 3.94 -4.41
CA LEU A 45 1.93 4.47 -5.07
C LEU A 45 1.61 5.70 -5.92
N GLN A 46 2.62 6.54 -6.12
CA GLN A 46 2.52 7.77 -6.91
C GLN A 46 2.96 7.59 -8.37
N SER A 47 3.80 6.57 -8.67
CA SER A 47 4.33 6.35 -10.02
C SER A 47 4.19 4.89 -10.46
N LYS A 48 4.10 4.71 -11.79
CA LYS A 48 3.98 3.38 -12.39
C LYS A 48 5.27 2.57 -12.25
N ASP A 49 6.43 3.19 -12.34
CA ASP A 49 7.72 2.50 -12.21
C ASP A 49 7.87 1.89 -10.82
N LEU A 50 7.46 2.63 -9.78
CA LEU A 50 7.40 2.09 -8.41
C LEU A 50 6.43 0.92 -8.29
N LEU A 51 5.32 0.92 -9.03
CA LEU A 51 4.34 -0.17 -8.97
C LEU A 51 4.95 -1.49 -9.45
N GLU A 52 5.67 -1.48 -10.56
CA GLU A 52 6.32 -2.67 -11.10
C GLU A 52 7.39 -3.20 -10.13
N GLN A 53 8.21 -2.30 -9.59
CA GLN A 53 9.21 -2.64 -8.58
C GLN A 53 8.57 -3.25 -7.32
N TRP A 54 7.51 -2.64 -6.80
CA TRP A 54 6.82 -3.15 -5.62
C TRP A 54 6.26 -4.55 -5.83
N VAL A 55 5.63 -4.80 -6.97
CA VAL A 55 5.08 -6.12 -7.30
C VAL A 55 6.20 -7.17 -7.36
N GLU A 56 7.34 -6.85 -7.99
CA GLU A 56 8.48 -7.75 -8.06
C GLU A 56 9.06 -8.06 -6.67
N GLU A 57 9.30 -7.04 -5.85
CA GLU A 57 9.84 -7.20 -4.51
C GLU A 57 8.86 -7.94 -3.57
N LEU A 58 7.55 -7.67 -3.65
CA LEU A 58 6.55 -8.42 -2.88
C LEU A 58 6.54 -9.92 -3.25
N ASN A 59 6.62 -10.25 -4.53
CA ASN A 59 6.72 -11.65 -4.96
C ASN A 59 8.03 -12.31 -4.49
N HIS A 60 9.08 -11.53 -4.32
CA HIS A 60 10.36 -12.03 -3.83
C HIS A 60 10.37 -12.26 -2.30
N PHE A 61 9.78 -11.36 -1.53
CA PHE A 61 9.87 -11.37 -0.07
C PHE A 61 8.66 -12.00 0.65
N LEU A 62 7.50 -12.10 -0.02
CA LEU A 62 6.29 -12.67 0.58
C LEU A 62 6.01 -14.08 0.06
N VAL A 63 5.80 -14.98 0.99
CA VAL A 63 5.14 -16.26 0.75
C VAL A 63 3.75 -16.18 1.37
N ILE A 64 2.72 -16.13 0.53
CA ILE A 64 1.32 -16.04 0.95
C ILE A 64 0.69 -17.41 0.72
N ASP A 65 0.28 -18.05 1.81
CA ASP A 65 -0.36 -19.38 1.79
C ASP A 65 -1.87 -19.23 1.50
N GLU A 66 -2.16 -18.57 0.39
CA GLU A 66 -3.52 -18.41 -0.14
C GLU A 66 -3.53 -18.70 -1.64
N GLU A 67 -4.63 -19.22 -2.13
CA GLU A 67 -4.79 -19.41 -3.57
C GLU A 67 -5.25 -18.12 -4.26
N PRO A 68 -4.72 -17.84 -5.48
CA PRO A 68 -5.22 -16.74 -6.27
C PRO A 68 -6.74 -16.82 -6.48
N PRO A 69 -7.49 -15.74 -6.24
CA PRO A 69 -8.93 -15.77 -6.29
C PRO A 69 -9.46 -15.99 -7.71
N VAL A 70 -10.64 -16.56 -7.79
CA VAL A 70 -11.40 -16.68 -9.04
C VAL A 70 -12.24 -15.43 -9.30
N TYR A 71 -12.47 -15.11 -10.56
CA TYR A 71 -13.33 -14.01 -10.97
C TYR A 71 -14.15 -14.39 -12.21
N THR A 72 -15.29 -13.75 -12.36
CA THR A 72 -16.13 -13.93 -13.54
C THR A 72 -15.80 -12.85 -14.57
N THR A 73 -15.52 -13.27 -15.79
CA THR A 73 -15.29 -12.34 -16.91
C THR A 73 -16.60 -11.70 -17.37
N LYS A 74 -16.53 -10.63 -18.15
CA LYS A 74 -17.70 -9.98 -18.77
C LYS A 74 -18.54 -10.93 -19.63
N THR A 75 -17.94 -12.03 -20.11
CA THR A 75 -18.60 -13.08 -20.90
C THR A 75 -19.14 -14.23 -20.04
N GLY A 76 -19.16 -14.09 -18.71
CA GLY A 76 -19.68 -15.11 -17.78
C GLY A 76 -18.71 -16.28 -17.51
N ARG A 77 -17.49 -16.27 -18.05
CA ARG A 77 -16.52 -17.34 -17.80
C ARG A 77 -15.81 -17.13 -16.47
N ILE A 78 -15.69 -18.20 -15.67
CA ILE A 78 -14.91 -18.20 -14.44
C ILE A 78 -13.43 -18.39 -14.79
N LYS A 79 -12.58 -17.52 -14.28
CA LYS A 79 -11.12 -17.60 -14.41
C LYS A 79 -10.47 -17.43 -13.05
N LYS A 80 -9.29 -18.02 -12.86
CA LYS A 80 -8.45 -17.81 -11.69
C LYS A 80 -7.44 -16.70 -11.95
N ARG A 81 -7.15 -15.85 -10.96
CA ARG A 81 -6.05 -14.89 -11.03
C ARG A 81 -4.71 -15.65 -11.13
N SER A 82 -3.72 -15.05 -11.76
CA SER A 82 -2.39 -15.64 -11.90
C SER A 82 -1.51 -15.44 -10.66
N SER A 83 -1.89 -14.57 -9.76
CA SER A 83 -1.14 -14.23 -8.55
C SER A 83 -2.08 -13.86 -7.42
N VAL A 84 -1.62 -13.98 -6.18
CA VAL A 84 -2.24 -13.44 -4.97
C VAL A 84 -1.95 -11.94 -4.79
N ILE A 85 -0.96 -11.42 -5.53
CA ILE A 85 -0.63 -9.98 -5.58
C ILE A 85 -1.31 -9.39 -6.80
N GLY A 86 -2.22 -8.45 -6.56
CA GLY A 86 -2.98 -7.77 -7.60
C GLY A 86 -2.50 -6.36 -7.89
N VAL A 87 -3.01 -5.78 -8.98
CA VAL A 87 -2.65 -4.42 -9.39
C VAL A 87 -3.86 -3.63 -9.89
N LEU A 88 -3.85 -2.32 -9.61
CA LEU A 88 -4.83 -1.36 -10.10
C LEU A 88 -4.14 -0.10 -10.64
N HIS A 89 -4.11 0.07 -11.94
CA HIS A 89 -3.57 1.27 -12.60
C HIS A 89 -4.06 1.39 -14.05
N GLY A 90 -4.20 2.60 -14.56
CA GLY A 90 -4.35 2.88 -16.01
C GLY A 90 -5.41 2.04 -16.74
N GLY A 91 -6.54 1.74 -16.10
CA GLY A 91 -7.59 0.86 -16.66
C GLY A 91 -7.35 -0.64 -16.45
N LYS A 92 -6.18 -1.06 -15.96
CA LYS A 92 -5.91 -2.44 -15.55
C LYS A 92 -6.42 -2.65 -14.12
N ASN A 93 -7.35 -3.57 -13.94
CA ASN A 93 -7.88 -3.97 -12.63
C ASN A 93 -7.74 -5.48 -12.46
N ASN A 94 -6.70 -5.88 -11.75
CA ASN A 94 -6.42 -7.27 -11.42
C ASN A 94 -6.36 -7.47 -9.90
N LEU A 95 -7.13 -6.69 -9.14
CA LEU A 95 -7.17 -6.79 -7.69
C LEU A 95 -7.54 -8.20 -7.23
N THR A 96 -6.93 -8.62 -6.15
CA THR A 96 -7.14 -9.93 -5.53
C THR A 96 -7.88 -9.82 -4.20
N GLY A 97 -7.81 -8.67 -3.53
CA GLY A 97 -8.31 -8.48 -2.17
C GLY A 97 -7.43 -9.09 -1.10
N ILE A 98 -6.24 -9.60 -1.45
CA ILE A 98 -5.25 -10.21 -0.53
C ILE A 98 -4.12 -9.22 -0.30
N VAL A 99 -3.22 -9.08 -1.26
CA VAL A 99 -2.21 -8.02 -1.29
C VAL A 99 -2.27 -7.34 -2.64
N ASP A 100 -2.60 -6.08 -2.64
CA ASP A 100 -2.81 -5.33 -3.87
C ASP A 100 -1.97 -4.06 -3.91
N VAL A 101 -1.52 -3.68 -5.11
CA VAL A 101 -0.76 -2.48 -5.37
C VAL A 101 -1.54 -1.58 -6.32
N ALA A 102 -1.75 -0.33 -5.94
CA ALA A 102 -2.55 0.60 -6.73
C ALA A 102 -1.89 1.98 -6.85
N MET A 103 -2.14 2.61 -7.99
CA MET A 103 -1.85 4.04 -8.14
C MET A 103 -2.88 4.87 -7.35
N VAL A 104 -2.42 5.88 -6.61
CA VAL A 104 -3.30 6.80 -5.87
C VAL A 104 -4.37 7.39 -6.79
N GLY A 105 -4.01 7.82 -8.00
CA GLY A 105 -4.96 8.34 -8.98
C GLY A 105 -6.02 7.35 -9.48
N SER A 106 -5.81 6.04 -9.26
CA SER A 106 -6.80 5.00 -9.62
C SER A 106 -7.84 4.77 -8.52
N VAL A 107 -7.52 5.12 -7.28
CA VAL A 107 -8.40 4.96 -6.12
C VAL A 107 -9.05 6.26 -5.68
N TYR A 108 -8.50 7.40 -6.10
CA TYR A 108 -9.04 8.71 -5.84
C TYR A 108 -8.89 9.60 -7.09
N SER A 109 -9.99 10.10 -7.60
CA SER A 109 -10.01 10.99 -8.77
C SER A 109 -11.16 11.99 -8.68
N LYS A 110 -10.89 13.26 -9.01
CA LYS A 110 -11.87 14.35 -9.08
C LYS A 110 -12.76 14.47 -7.83
N GLY A 111 -12.14 14.34 -6.64
CA GLY A 111 -12.87 14.41 -5.38
C GLY A 111 -13.69 13.16 -5.02
N LYS A 112 -13.67 12.13 -5.88
CA LYS A 112 -14.37 10.87 -5.64
C LYS A 112 -13.42 9.84 -5.06
N PHE A 113 -13.80 9.32 -3.92
CA PHE A 113 -13.15 8.26 -3.19
C PHE A 113 -13.69 6.91 -3.64
N ASN A 114 -12.81 5.97 -3.94
CA ASN A 114 -13.22 4.62 -4.26
C ASN A 114 -13.46 3.84 -2.95
N GLU A 115 -14.70 3.42 -2.72
CA GLU A 115 -15.10 2.65 -1.52
C GLU A 115 -14.32 1.33 -1.35
N LEU A 116 -13.69 0.85 -2.40
CA LEU A 116 -12.78 -0.28 -2.36
C LEU A 116 -11.71 -0.13 -1.26
N LEU A 117 -11.23 1.10 -1.00
CA LEU A 117 -10.25 1.38 0.06
C LEU A 117 -10.71 0.93 1.44
N ASN A 118 -12.02 0.92 1.70
CA ASN A 118 -12.60 0.51 2.98
C ASN A 118 -12.67 -1.01 3.15
N THR A 119 -12.32 -1.78 2.13
CA THR A 119 -12.32 -3.25 2.19
C THR A 119 -11.00 -3.81 2.70
N TYR A 120 -9.96 -3.00 2.84
CA TYR A 120 -8.64 -3.43 3.29
C TYR A 120 -8.44 -3.17 4.78
N GLY A 121 -7.84 -4.14 5.46
CA GLY A 121 -7.47 -4.03 6.87
C GLY A 121 -6.19 -3.22 7.09
N MET A 122 -5.33 -3.13 6.07
CA MET A 122 -4.10 -2.34 6.11
C MET A 122 -3.91 -1.53 4.82
N ILE A 123 -3.50 -0.28 4.99
CA ILE A 123 -3.08 0.61 3.89
C ILE A 123 -1.62 1.00 4.12
N ILE A 124 -0.80 0.84 3.09
CA ILE A 124 0.58 1.33 3.07
C ILE A 124 0.70 2.37 1.97
N MET A 125 1.23 3.55 2.27
CA MET A 125 1.48 4.59 1.28
C MET A 125 2.98 4.82 1.12
N ASP A 126 3.51 4.53 -0.06
CA ASP A 126 4.90 4.82 -0.38
C ASP A 126 5.08 6.28 -0.83
N GLU A 127 6.28 6.81 -0.55
CA GLU A 127 6.64 8.21 -0.80
C GLU A 127 5.61 9.19 -0.23
N CYS A 128 5.17 8.90 1.01
CA CYS A 128 4.11 9.68 1.67
C CYS A 128 4.46 11.17 1.86
N HIS A 129 5.74 11.56 1.72
CA HIS A 129 6.15 12.97 1.71
C HIS A 129 5.70 13.73 0.44
N HIS A 130 5.51 13.04 -0.69
CA HIS A 130 4.85 13.58 -1.88
C HIS A 130 3.32 13.66 -1.73
N ALA A 131 2.80 13.19 -0.61
CA ALA A 131 1.40 13.36 -0.22
C ALA A 131 0.97 14.84 -0.02
N ALA A 132 1.88 15.80 -0.33
CA ALA A 132 1.59 17.22 -0.51
C ALA A 132 0.58 17.55 -1.61
N SER A 133 0.33 16.64 -2.53
CA SER A 133 -0.95 16.74 -3.22
C SER A 133 -2.04 16.47 -2.18
N ASN A 134 -2.99 17.36 -2.05
CA ASN A 134 -4.17 17.23 -1.18
C ASN A 134 -4.81 15.82 -1.28
N THR A 135 -4.65 15.16 -2.41
CA THR A 135 -5.16 13.83 -2.76
C THR A 135 -4.72 12.71 -1.83
N ALA A 136 -3.44 12.61 -1.50
CA ALA A 136 -2.96 11.51 -0.67
C ALA A 136 -3.35 11.71 0.80
N VAL A 137 -3.32 12.95 1.28
CA VAL A 137 -3.83 13.31 2.62
C VAL A 137 -5.32 13.02 2.72
N GLU A 138 -6.11 13.42 1.71
CA GLU A 138 -7.55 13.16 1.68
C GLU A 138 -7.85 11.66 1.65
N VAL A 139 -7.07 10.86 0.91
CA VAL A 139 -7.21 9.40 0.91
C VAL A 139 -6.95 8.85 2.30
N LEU A 140 -5.84 9.21 2.93
CA LEU A 140 -5.48 8.71 4.27
C LEU A 140 -6.48 9.13 5.36
N GLN A 141 -7.10 10.31 5.24
CA GLN A 141 -8.13 10.77 6.17
C GLN A 141 -9.47 10.04 6.02
N LYS A 142 -9.75 9.49 4.84
CA LYS A 142 -11.03 8.85 4.52
C LYS A 142 -10.99 7.32 4.62
N VAL A 143 -9.80 6.71 4.64
CA VAL A 143 -9.69 5.25 4.76
C VAL A 143 -10.15 4.78 6.14
N ASN A 144 -10.89 3.68 6.16
CA ASN A 144 -11.35 3.01 7.37
C ASN A 144 -10.54 1.73 7.64
N ALA A 145 -9.26 1.73 7.30
CA ALA A 145 -8.37 0.61 7.58
C ALA A 145 -7.89 0.65 9.04
N ARG A 146 -7.76 -0.52 9.66
CA ARG A 146 -7.22 -0.62 11.03
C ARG A 146 -5.77 -0.19 11.09
N TYR A 147 -4.97 -0.59 10.10
CA TYR A 147 -3.55 -0.28 10.06
C TYR A 147 -3.25 0.67 8.90
N VAL A 148 -2.56 1.77 9.20
CA VAL A 148 -2.19 2.77 8.19
C VAL A 148 -0.73 3.14 8.37
N TYR A 149 0.10 2.82 7.38
CA TYR A 149 1.53 3.10 7.41
C TYR A 149 1.96 3.93 6.21
N GLY A 150 2.81 4.92 6.49
CA GLY A 150 3.53 5.67 5.46
C GLY A 150 5.00 5.23 5.39
N VAL A 151 5.57 5.22 4.22
CA VAL A 151 7.02 5.09 4.03
C VAL A 151 7.55 6.24 3.19
N SER A 152 8.74 6.75 3.53
CA SER A 152 9.30 7.90 2.87
C SER A 152 10.83 7.91 2.94
N ALA A 153 11.48 8.44 1.91
CA ALA A 153 12.93 8.66 1.91
C ALA A 153 13.34 9.91 2.72
N THR A 154 12.44 10.87 2.86
CA THR A 154 12.68 12.14 3.58
C THR A 154 11.44 12.56 4.35
N ILE A 155 11.61 13.03 5.58
CA ILE A 155 10.51 13.59 6.39
C ILE A 155 10.43 15.13 6.27
N LYS A 156 11.49 15.80 5.80
CA LYS A 156 11.52 17.27 5.77
C LYS A 156 10.54 17.83 4.73
N ARG A 157 9.54 18.55 5.23
CA ARG A 157 8.66 19.43 4.46
C ARG A 157 8.66 20.81 5.06
N ASP A 158 8.75 21.81 4.19
CA ASP A 158 8.73 23.24 4.59
C ASP A 158 7.31 23.77 4.83
N ASP A 159 6.26 22.94 4.75
CA ASP A 159 4.86 23.35 4.71
C ASP A 159 3.99 23.01 5.95
N ASN A 160 4.60 22.68 7.09
CA ASN A 160 3.88 22.34 8.34
C ASN A 160 2.81 21.20 8.24
N MET A 161 2.77 20.45 7.16
CA MET A 161 1.83 19.33 6.97
C MET A 161 2.27 18.03 7.67
N GLU A 162 3.44 18.01 8.30
CA GLU A 162 3.95 16.87 9.07
C GLU A 162 2.98 16.41 10.17
N LYS A 163 2.22 17.36 10.75
CA LYS A 163 1.29 17.05 11.85
C LYS A 163 0.11 16.17 11.47
N ILE A 164 -0.25 16.09 10.19
CA ILE A 164 -1.41 15.30 9.72
C ILE A 164 -1.05 13.81 9.60
N ILE A 165 0.23 13.49 9.49
CA ILE A 165 0.72 12.12 9.26
C ILE A 165 1.13 11.46 10.58
N TYR A 166 1.31 12.22 11.66
CA TYR A 166 1.69 11.74 13.00
C TYR A 166 0.50 11.46 13.96
N MET A 167 -0.71 11.53 13.47
CA MET A 167 -1.90 11.23 14.30
C MET A 167 -2.22 9.76 14.35
#